data_6bd6aa7e1f9020dd78a534c99dffc16f
#
_entry.id   6bd6aa7e1f9020dd78a534c99dffc16f
#
_cell.length_a   1.000
_cell.length_b   1.000
_cell.length_c   1.000
_cell.angle_alpha   90.00
_cell.angle_beta   90.00
_cell.angle_gamma   90.00
#
_symmetry.space_group_name_H-M   'P 1'
#
loop_
_entity.id
_entity.type
_entity.pdbx_description
1 polymer ?
#
loop_
_entity_poly.entity_id
_entity_poly.type
_entity_poly.pdbx_seq_one_letter_code
_entity_poly.pdbx_strand_id
1 'polypeptide(L)'
;PLLADDVFAIIEENRDILDSTIIYDRDFGYDYFGFKTLEKSYLLKLDGKVAERPQHMLMRVAVGIHKHDIEAAINTYNLMSERWFTHATPTLFNSGTPKPQLSSCFLLQMQDDSIDGIYNTLKNCAKISQSAGGIGLSIHNIRATGSYIRGTNGTSNGIVPMLRVFNDTARYVDQGGGKRKGSFAIYLEPWHADVFEFLELKKNHGKEEMRARDLFYALWIPDLFMKRVEEDGNWSLFCPNEAPGLADCYGAKFEELYT
;
A
#
# COMPACT_ATOMS: atom_id res chain seq x y z
N PRO A 1 -6.92 -6.39 -24.59
CA PRO A 1 -6.91 -7.82 -24.23
C PRO A 1 -7.02 -8.03 -22.73
N LEU A 2 -7.64 -9.13 -22.28
CA LEU A 2 -7.75 -9.49 -20.86
C LEU A 2 -6.43 -10.08 -20.35
N LEU A 3 -5.75 -10.86 -21.19
CA LEU A 3 -4.47 -11.48 -20.91
C LEU A 3 -3.32 -10.67 -21.53
N ALA A 4 -2.14 -10.75 -20.93
CA ALA A 4 -0.91 -10.29 -21.54
C ALA A 4 -0.58 -11.17 -22.76
N ASP A 5 0.02 -10.60 -23.81
CA ASP A 5 0.28 -11.31 -25.06
C ASP A 5 1.20 -12.52 -24.86
N ASP A 6 2.21 -12.39 -24.02
CA ASP A 6 3.13 -13.49 -23.67
C ASP A 6 2.40 -14.62 -22.91
N VAL A 7 1.53 -14.30 -21.97
CA VAL A 7 0.74 -15.29 -21.23
C VAL A 7 -0.25 -15.99 -22.13
N PHE A 8 -0.88 -15.26 -23.04
CA PHE A 8 -1.78 -15.85 -24.04
C PHE A 8 -1.03 -16.86 -24.92
N ALA A 9 0.14 -16.49 -25.42
CA ALA A 9 0.97 -17.39 -26.25
C ALA A 9 1.35 -18.67 -25.47
N ILE A 10 1.80 -18.53 -24.21
CA ILE A 10 2.16 -19.69 -23.37
C ILE A 10 0.95 -20.62 -23.15
N ILE A 11 -0.24 -20.07 -22.91
CA ILE A 11 -1.46 -20.85 -22.74
C ILE A 11 -1.82 -21.59 -24.03
N GLU A 12 -1.75 -20.95 -25.18
CA GLU A 12 -2.04 -21.60 -26.47
C GLU A 12 -1.05 -22.71 -26.81
N GLU A 13 0.24 -22.51 -26.55
CA GLU A 13 1.29 -23.52 -26.75
C GLU A 13 1.11 -24.76 -25.86
N ASN A 14 0.55 -24.57 -24.65
CA ASN A 14 0.40 -25.64 -23.64
C ASN A 14 -1.06 -25.99 -23.37
N ARG A 15 -1.94 -25.69 -24.30
CA ARG A 15 -3.40 -25.78 -24.13
C ARG A 15 -3.87 -27.12 -23.60
N ASP A 16 -3.47 -28.22 -24.24
CA ASP A 16 -3.96 -29.55 -23.92
C ASP A 16 -3.59 -29.98 -22.49
N ILE A 17 -2.38 -29.69 -22.05
CA ILE A 17 -1.94 -30.03 -20.70
C ILE A 17 -2.62 -29.13 -19.65
N LEU A 18 -2.77 -27.84 -19.91
CA LEU A 18 -3.44 -26.91 -18.98
C LEU A 18 -4.92 -27.21 -18.85
N ASP A 19 -5.62 -27.45 -19.98
CA ASP A 19 -7.04 -27.79 -19.97
C ASP A 19 -7.31 -29.14 -19.26
N SER A 20 -6.46 -30.14 -19.47
CA SER A 20 -6.59 -31.44 -18.80
C SER A 20 -6.27 -31.38 -17.30
N THR A 21 -5.51 -30.38 -16.85
CA THR A 21 -5.16 -30.18 -15.44
C THR A 21 -6.28 -29.51 -14.64
N ILE A 22 -7.12 -28.71 -15.28
CA ILE A 22 -8.17 -27.95 -14.59
C ILE A 22 -9.27 -28.89 -14.08
N ILE A 23 -9.53 -28.83 -12.77
CA ILE A 23 -10.57 -29.63 -12.10
C ILE A 23 -11.75 -28.73 -11.76
N TYR A 24 -12.74 -28.67 -12.65
CA TYR A 24 -13.89 -27.77 -12.53
C TYR A 24 -14.80 -28.06 -11.32
N ASP A 25 -14.84 -29.28 -10.84
CA ASP A 25 -15.64 -29.67 -9.67
C ASP A 25 -15.18 -28.93 -8.39
N ARG A 26 -13.94 -28.46 -8.35
CA ARG A 26 -13.42 -27.66 -7.24
C ARG A 26 -14.10 -26.27 -7.12
N ASP A 27 -14.76 -25.78 -8.17
CA ASP A 27 -15.58 -24.55 -8.10
C ASP A 27 -16.76 -24.69 -7.14
N PHE A 28 -17.36 -25.89 -7.02
CA PHE A 28 -18.49 -26.15 -6.12
C PHE A 28 -18.08 -26.19 -4.64
N GLY A 29 -16.81 -26.18 -4.34
CA GLY A 29 -16.31 -26.09 -2.98
C GLY A 29 -16.38 -24.69 -2.37
N TYR A 30 -16.65 -23.63 -3.13
CA TYR A 30 -16.89 -22.30 -2.59
C TYR A 30 -18.29 -22.20 -1.99
N ASP A 31 -18.42 -21.54 -0.84
CA ASP A 31 -19.72 -21.15 -0.33
C ASP A 31 -20.30 -19.98 -1.15
N TYR A 32 -21.56 -19.64 -0.89
CA TYR A 32 -22.24 -18.57 -1.62
C TYR A 32 -21.50 -17.21 -1.48
N PHE A 33 -21.05 -16.88 -0.28
CA PHE A 33 -20.37 -15.60 -0.03
C PHE A 33 -19.00 -15.54 -0.74
N GLY A 34 -18.22 -16.61 -0.64
CA GLY A 34 -16.92 -16.71 -1.31
C GLY A 34 -17.06 -16.63 -2.82
N PHE A 35 -17.98 -17.39 -3.41
CA PHE A 35 -18.23 -17.34 -4.85
C PHE A 35 -18.69 -15.95 -5.31
N LYS A 36 -19.64 -15.32 -4.60
CA LYS A 36 -20.12 -13.98 -4.94
C LYS A 36 -19.04 -12.91 -4.80
N THR A 37 -18.11 -13.07 -3.88
CA THR A 37 -16.94 -12.21 -3.74
C THR A 37 -16.01 -12.34 -4.96
N LEU A 38 -15.72 -13.57 -5.38
CA LEU A 38 -14.93 -13.82 -6.60
C LEU A 38 -15.62 -13.23 -7.84
N GLU A 39 -16.90 -13.53 -8.04
CA GLU A 39 -17.69 -13.05 -9.17
C GLU A 39 -17.72 -11.51 -9.26
N LYS A 40 -17.94 -10.85 -8.12
CA LYS A 40 -18.04 -9.40 -8.05
C LYS A 40 -16.72 -8.70 -8.33
N SER A 41 -15.62 -9.18 -7.74
CA SER A 41 -14.40 -8.43 -7.59
C SER A 41 -13.15 -9.05 -8.21
N TYR A 42 -13.08 -10.36 -8.41
CA TYR A 42 -11.84 -11.04 -8.77
C TYR A 42 -11.82 -11.61 -10.20
N LEU A 43 -12.92 -12.20 -10.64
CA LEU A 43 -12.97 -12.79 -11.97
C LEU A 43 -12.92 -11.74 -13.06
N LEU A 44 -12.14 -11.98 -14.11
CA LEU A 44 -12.05 -11.09 -15.24
C LEU A 44 -13.40 -10.97 -15.97
N LYS A 45 -13.66 -9.77 -16.46
CA LYS A 45 -14.91 -9.41 -17.14
C LYS A 45 -14.65 -8.91 -18.54
N LEU A 46 -15.50 -9.30 -19.47
CA LEU A 46 -15.57 -8.76 -20.82
C LEU A 46 -16.93 -8.07 -20.98
N ASP A 47 -16.94 -6.80 -21.32
CA ASP A 47 -18.16 -5.98 -21.46
C ASP A 47 -19.09 -6.07 -20.23
N GLY A 48 -18.49 -6.06 -19.04
CA GLY A 48 -19.21 -6.13 -17.76
C GLY A 48 -19.68 -7.53 -17.36
N LYS A 49 -19.54 -8.53 -18.22
CA LYS A 49 -19.90 -9.94 -17.96
C LYS A 49 -18.67 -10.72 -17.53
N VAL A 50 -18.85 -11.62 -16.56
CA VAL A 50 -17.79 -12.52 -16.10
C VAL A 50 -17.34 -13.42 -17.25
N ALA A 51 -16.04 -13.43 -17.54
CA ALA A 51 -15.44 -14.16 -18.65
C ALA A 51 -14.61 -15.38 -18.21
N GLU A 52 -14.34 -15.54 -16.91
CA GLU A 52 -13.57 -16.67 -16.39
C GLU A 52 -14.28 -17.36 -15.21
N ARG A 53 -13.97 -18.61 -14.98
CA ARG A 53 -14.37 -19.36 -13.78
C ARG A 53 -13.30 -19.22 -12.70
N PRO A 54 -13.61 -19.54 -11.42
CA PRO A 54 -12.60 -19.56 -10.36
C PRO A 54 -11.36 -20.38 -10.72
N GLN A 55 -11.54 -21.57 -11.29
CA GLN A 55 -10.40 -22.43 -11.69
C GLN A 55 -9.58 -21.80 -12.82
N HIS A 56 -10.21 -21.11 -13.79
CA HIS A 56 -9.49 -20.39 -14.82
C HIS A 56 -8.68 -19.22 -14.24
N MET A 57 -9.23 -18.49 -13.26
CA MET A 57 -8.50 -17.44 -12.54
C MET A 57 -7.24 -18.01 -11.88
N LEU A 58 -7.36 -19.13 -11.16
CA LEU A 58 -6.22 -19.74 -10.47
C LEU A 58 -5.15 -20.21 -11.46
N MET A 59 -5.55 -20.82 -12.60
CA MET A 59 -4.60 -21.23 -13.64
C MET A 59 -3.94 -20.01 -14.31
N ARG A 60 -4.70 -18.96 -14.63
CA ARG A 60 -4.15 -17.71 -15.16
C ARG A 60 -3.12 -17.10 -14.22
N VAL A 61 -3.40 -17.09 -12.93
CA VAL A 61 -2.47 -16.57 -11.90
C VAL A 61 -1.21 -17.40 -11.86
N ALA A 62 -1.31 -18.71 -11.86
CA ALA A 62 -0.16 -19.61 -11.84
C ALA A 62 0.72 -19.45 -13.09
N VAL A 63 0.13 -19.46 -14.28
CA VAL A 63 0.87 -19.24 -15.54
C VAL A 63 1.45 -17.81 -15.59
N GLY A 64 0.73 -16.82 -15.11
CA GLY A 64 1.22 -15.44 -15.04
C GLY A 64 2.46 -15.27 -14.17
N ILE A 65 2.61 -16.08 -13.13
CA ILE A 65 3.77 -16.09 -12.22
C ILE A 65 4.94 -16.87 -12.82
N HIS A 66 4.69 -18.10 -13.26
CA HIS A 66 5.73 -19.06 -13.65
C HIS A 66 6.10 -19.00 -15.15
N LYS A 67 5.24 -18.40 -15.98
CA LYS A 67 5.47 -18.24 -17.41
C LYS A 67 5.71 -19.61 -18.10
N HIS A 68 6.88 -19.80 -18.69
CA HIS A 68 7.23 -21.03 -19.41
C HIS A 68 7.50 -22.25 -18.53
N ASP A 69 7.60 -22.09 -17.21
CA ASP A 69 7.71 -23.21 -16.27
C ASP A 69 6.31 -23.79 -16.00
N ILE A 70 5.84 -24.62 -16.92
CA ILE A 70 4.50 -25.19 -16.87
C ILE A 70 4.32 -26.17 -15.70
N GLU A 71 5.38 -26.90 -15.32
CA GLU A 71 5.34 -27.80 -14.17
C GLU A 71 5.11 -27.03 -12.86
N ALA A 72 5.87 -25.95 -12.66
CA ALA A 72 5.67 -25.06 -11.50
C ALA A 72 4.30 -24.38 -11.52
N ALA A 73 3.81 -23.98 -12.69
CA ALA A 73 2.48 -23.40 -12.85
C ALA A 73 1.37 -24.41 -12.45
N ILE A 74 1.46 -25.64 -12.89
CA ILE A 74 0.51 -26.72 -12.55
C ILE A 74 0.56 -27.02 -11.04
N ASN A 75 1.74 -27.11 -10.45
CA ASN A 75 1.89 -27.32 -9.00
C ASN A 75 1.26 -26.16 -8.20
N THR A 76 1.53 -24.91 -8.57
CA THR A 76 0.95 -23.74 -7.92
C THR A 76 -0.58 -23.69 -8.09
N TYR A 77 -1.09 -24.00 -9.30
CA TYR A 77 -2.53 -24.13 -9.52
C TYR A 77 -3.15 -25.16 -8.56
N ASN A 78 -2.59 -26.36 -8.46
CA ASN A 78 -3.12 -27.40 -7.58
C ASN A 78 -3.14 -26.95 -6.11
N LEU A 79 -2.04 -26.39 -5.60
CA LEU A 79 -1.97 -25.90 -4.24
C LEU A 79 -3.01 -24.81 -3.94
N MET A 80 -3.23 -23.86 -4.85
CA MET A 80 -4.28 -22.85 -4.69
C MET A 80 -5.68 -23.44 -4.82
N SER A 81 -5.89 -24.31 -5.81
CA SER A 81 -7.18 -24.93 -6.11
C SER A 81 -7.63 -25.87 -4.99
N GLU A 82 -6.71 -26.56 -4.34
CA GLU A 82 -6.93 -27.40 -3.15
C GLU A 82 -6.98 -26.60 -1.85
N ARG A 83 -6.75 -25.26 -1.90
CA ARG A 83 -6.84 -24.34 -0.77
C ARG A 83 -5.74 -24.48 0.29
N TRP A 84 -4.57 -24.95 -0.11
CA TRP A 84 -3.40 -24.93 0.77
C TRP A 84 -2.93 -23.53 1.06
N PHE A 85 -3.03 -22.63 0.08
CA PHE A 85 -2.78 -21.19 0.23
C PHE A 85 -3.56 -20.39 -0.82
N THR A 86 -3.57 -19.07 -0.66
CA THR A 86 -4.03 -18.12 -1.68
C THR A 86 -3.10 -16.95 -1.76
N HIS A 87 -2.98 -16.35 -2.94
CA HIS A 87 -2.28 -15.10 -3.12
C HIS A 87 -3.09 -13.90 -2.62
N ALA A 88 -2.39 -12.80 -2.34
CA ALA A 88 -3.02 -11.53 -2.02
C ALA A 88 -3.81 -10.99 -3.22
N THR A 89 -4.76 -10.12 -2.92
CA THR A 89 -5.70 -9.52 -3.87
C THR A 89 -5.05 -8.99 -5.16
N PRO A 90 -3.95 -8.18 -5.13
CA PRO A 90 -3.34 -7.68 -6.36
C PRO A 90 -2.79 -8.78 -7.27
N THR A 91 -2.24 -9.84 -6.70
CA THR A 91 -1.77 -11.00 -7.47
C THR A 91 -2.92 -11.69 -8.19
N LEU A 92 -4.03 -11.95 -7.48
CA LEU A 92 -5.22 -12.59 -8.06
C LEU A 92 -5.86 -11.71 -9.17
N PHE A 93 -5.83 -10.39 -9.02
CA PHE A 93 -6.37 -9.48 -10.04
C PHE A 93 -5.49 -9.36 -11.28
N ASN A 94 -4.18 -9.23 -11.07
CA ASN A 94 -3.28 -8.69 -12.08
C ASN A 94 -2.36 -9.73 -12.70
N SER A 95 -2.14 -10.90 -12.07
CA SER A 95 -1.28 -11.92 -12.66
C SER A 95 -1.84 -12.43 -13.97
N GLY A 96 -1.01 -12.48 -14.98
CA GLY A 96 -1.39 -12.87 -16.34
C GLY A 96 -2.11 -11.78 -17.15
N THR A 97 -2.31 -10.58 -16.58
CA THR A 97 -2.88 -9.42 -17.31
C THR A 97 -1.79 -8.50 -17.87
N PRO A 98 -2.12 -7.56 -18.78
CA PRO A 98 -1.13 -6.64 -19.36
C PRO A 98 -0.43 -5.72 -18.36
N LYS A 99 -0.95 -5.55 -17.16
CA LYS A 99 -0.33 -4.74 -16.10
C LYS A 99 -0.18 -5.58 -14.82
N PRO A 100 0.83 -6.46 -14.77
CA PRO A 100 0.96 -7.49 -13.75
C PRO A 100 1.59 -6.94 -12.46
N GLN A 101 0.94 -5.98 -11.78
CA GLN A 101 1.38 -5.57 -10.44
C GLN A 101 0.92 -6.61 -9.42
N LEU A 102 1.88 -7.34 -8.85
CA LEU A 102 1.61 -8.47 -7.96
C LEU A 102 1.77 -8.14 -6.48
N SER A 103 2.51 -7.07 -6.13
CA SER A 103 2.72 -6.68 -4.74
C SER A 103 1.47 -6.02 -4.16
N SER A 104 1.13 -6.39 -2.92
CA SER A 104 -0.05 -5.86 -2.22
C SER A 104 0.25 -4.65 -1.34
N CYS A 105 1.47 -4.56 -0.82
CA CYS A 105 1.86 -3.54 0.15
C CYS A 105 3.23 -2.96 -0.21
N PHE A 106 3.36 -1.66 0.03
CA PHE A 106 4.55 -0.89 -0.30
C PHE A 106 4.92 0.00 0.87
N LEU A 107 6.20 0.00 1.23
CA LEU A 107 6.75 0.93 2.21
C LEU A 107 7.53 2.01 1.48
N LEU A 108 7.21 3.25 1.78
CA LEU A 108 7.88 4.43 1.25
C LEU A 108 8.35 5.32 2.40
N GLN A 109 9.46 5.96 2.17
CA GLN A 109 9.91 7.09 2.97
C GLN A 109 9.62 8.38 2.19
N MET A 110 9.19 9.43 2.88
CA MET A 110 9.11 10.75 2.30
C MET A 110 10.51 11.14 1.79
N GLN A 111 10.57 11.60 0.54
CA GLN A 111 11.82 12.10 -0.03
C GLN A 111 12.26 13.37 0.70
N ASP A 112 12.99 14.25 0.04
CA ASP A 112 13.48 15.46 0.67
C ASP A 112 12.36 16.33 1.25
N ASP A 113 12.68 17.10 2.29
CA ASP A 113 11.84 18.16 2.85
C ASP A 113 11.81 19.37 1.90
N SER A 114 11.24 19.14 0.72
CA SER A 114 11.10 20.09 -0.38
C SER A 114 9.78 19.83 -1.13
N ILE A 115 9.32 20.82 -1.89
CA ILE A 115 8.11 20.65 -2.73
C ILE A 115 8.32 19.51 -3.71
N ASP A 116 9.47 19.42 -4.37
CA ASP A 116 9.75 18.34 -5.31
C ASP A 116 9.76 16.98 -4.63
N GLY A 117 10.41 16.83 -3.48
CA GLY A 117 10.44 15.59 -2.71
C GLY A 117 9.05 15.14 -2.25
N ILE A 118 8.25 16.08 -1.70
CA ILE A 118 6.87 15.80 -1.25
C ILE A 118 5.99 15.38 -2.41
N TYR A 119 5.98 16.13 -3.52
CA TYR A 119 5.12 15.83 -4.66
C TYR A 119 5.59 14.61 -5.47
N ASN A 120 6.89 14.32 -5.54
CA ASN A 120 7.38 13.06 -6.11
C ASN A 120 6.93 11.85 -5.28
N THR A 121 6.98 11.95 -3.95
CA THR A 121 6.45 10.91 -3.06
C THR A 121 4.95 10.74 -3.25
N LEU A 122 4.18 11.81 -3.30
CA LEU A 122 2.74 11.80 -3.58
C LEU A 122 2.42 11.12 -4.91
N LYS A 123 3.15 11.46 -5.98
CA LYS A 123 3.02 10.83 -7.30
C LYS A 123 3.26 9.32 -7.25
N ASN A 124 4.27 8.88 -6.49
CA ASN A 124 4.55 7.46 -6.32
C ASN A 124 3.43 6.76 -5.53
N CYS A 125 2.94 7.38 -4.47
CA CYS A 125 1.76 6.89 -3.74
C CYS A 125 0.53 6.76 -4.66
N ALA A 126 0.25 7.76 -5.49
CA ALA A 126 -0.86 7.72 -6.44
C ALA A 126 -0.74 6.56 -7.44
N LYS A 127 0.47 6.32 -8.01
CA LYS A 127 0.71 5.21 -8.92
C LYS A 127 0.52 3.84 -8.27
N ILE A 128 1.00 3.67 -7.04
CA ILE A 128 0.82 2.44 -6.28
C ILE A 128 -0.65 2.23 -5.95
N SER A 129 -1.34 3.28 -5.49
CA SER A 129 -2.78 3.24 -5.19
C SER A 129 -3.61 2.85 -6.41
N GLN A 130 -3.26 3.35 -7.61
CA GLN A 130 -3.90 2.98 -8.87
C GLN A 130 -3.85 1.47 -9.14
N SER A 131 -2.83 0.78 -8.65
CA SER A 131 -2.65 -0.67 -8.81
C SER A 131 -3.23 -1.50 -7.64
N ALA A 132 -4.07 -0.92 -6.80
CA ALA A 132 -4.64 -1.56 -5.61
C ALA A 132 -3.63 -1.90 -4.50
N GLY A 133 -2.45 -1.26 -4.50
CA GLY A 133 -1.44 -1.42 -3.45
C GLY A 133 -1.78 -0.63 -2.19
N GLY A 134 -1.60 -1.24 -1.01
CA GLY A 134 -1.58 -0.54 0.27
C GLY A 134 -0.23 0.16 0.48
N ILE A 135 -0.23 1.31 1.13
CA ILE A 135 0.96 2.13 1.31
C ILE A 135 1.21 2.40 2.78
N GLY A 136 2.44 2.14 3.24
CA GLY A 136 2.98 2.67 4.48
C GLY A 136 4.00 3.76 4.15
N LEU A 137 3.77 4.98 4.63
CA LEU A 137 4.60 6.15 4.35
C LEU A 137 5.12 6.76 5.65
N SER A 138 6.44 6.84 5.81
CA SER A 138 7.08 7.59 6.90
C SER A 138 7.32 9.05 6.48
N ILE A 139 7.02 9.98 7.39
CA ILE A 139 7.11 11.43 7.15
C ILE A 139 7.95 12.17 8.19
N HIS A 140 8.80 11.46 8.93
CA HIS A 140 9.55 11.99 10.07
C HIS A 140 10.50 13.13 9.72
N ASN A 141 10.95 13.20 8.46
CA ASN A 141 11.93 14.15 7.95
C ASN A 141 11.31 15.49 7.49
N ILE A 142 10.00 15.65 7.50
CA ILE A 142 9.34 16.90 7.09
C ILE A 142 9.32 17.89 8.24
N ARG A 143 9.79 19.13 7.98
CA ARG A 143 9.84 20.18 8.99
C ARG A 143 8.48 20.50 9.61
N ALA A 144 8.51 20.85 10.88
CA ALA A 144 7.31 21.15 11.65
C ALA A 144 6.75 22.55 11.33
N THR A 145 5.53 22.79 11.82
CA THR A 145 4.86 24.10 11.79
C THR A 145 5.74 25.18 12.45
N GLY A 146 5.85 26.34 11.80
CA GLY A 146 6.62 27.47 12.29
C GLY A 146 8.12 27.42 11.97
N SER A 147 8.63 26.30 11.44
CA SER A 147 10.04 26.19 11.05
C SER A 147 10.38 27.15 9.91
N TYR A 148 11.54 27.83 10.02
CA TYR A 148 11.97 28.84 9.05
C TYR A 148 12.30 28.24 7.68
N ILE A 149 11.85 28.90 6.61
CA ILE A 149 12.13 28.54 5.22
C ILE A 149 13.10 29.57 4.62
N ARG A 150 14.37 29.19 4.51
CA ARG A 150 15.44 30.07 4.06
C ARG A 150 15.16 30.71 2.68
N GLY A 151 14.59 29.96 1.73
CA GLY A 151 14.41 30.46 0.36
C GLY A 151 13.32 31.50 0.19
N THR A 152 12.31 31.52 1.05
CA THR A 152 11.16 32.43 0.97
C THR A 152 11.10 33.44 2.11
N ASN A 153 12.01 33.37 3.07
CA ASN A 153 11.97 34.12 4.32
C ASN A 153 10.63 33.99 5.09
N GLY A 154 9.97 32.85 4.92
CA GLY A 154 8.71 32.54 5.57
C GLY A 154 8.84 31.39 6.55
N THR A 155 7.70 30.89 7.02
CA THR A 155 7.61 29.77 7.95
C THR A 155 6.80 28.61 7.35
N SER A 156 7.14 27.39 7.75
CA SER A 156 6.43 26.18 7.36
C SER A 156 5.01 26.11 7.97
N ASN A 157 4.06 25.61 7.22
CA ASN A 157 2.73 25.27 7.72
C ASN A 157 2.69 23.86 8.35
N GLY A 158 3.82 23.14 8.37
CA GLY A 158 3.94 21.80 8.97
C GLY A 158 3.31 20.67 8.19
N ILE A 159 3.13 19.53 8.87
CA ILE A 159 2.70 18.30 8.24
C ILE A 159 1.19 18.23 7.96
N VAL A 160 0.35 18.96 8.68
CA VAL A 160 -1.12 18.84 8.56
C VAL A 160 -1.62 19.26 7.17
N PRO A 161 -1.30 20.45 6.63
CA PRO A 161 -1.71 20.83 5.29
C PRO A 161 -1.16 19.90 4.20
N MET A 162 0.07 19.42 4.37
CA MET A 162 0.66 18.43 3.47
C MET A 162 -0.16 17.13 3.47
N LEU A 163 -0.49 16.59 4.64
CA LEU A 163 -1.26 15.34 4.76
C LEU A 163 -2.68 15.46 4.20
N ARG A 164 -3.28 16.66 4.18
CA ARG A 164 -4.56 16.88 3.48
C ARG A 164 -4.44 16.64 1.98
N VAL A 165 -3.35 17.04 1.36
CA VAL A 165 -3.12 16.75 -0.06
C VAL A 165 -3.01 15.23 -0.30
N PHE A 166 -2.33 14.50 0.57
CA PHE A 166 -2.28 13.03 0.53
C PHE A 166 -3.66 12.41 0.76
N ASN A 167 -4.45 12.94 1.68
CA ASN A 167 -5.83 12.52 1.95
C ASN A 167 -6.71 12.64 0.71
N ASP A 168 -6.70 13.79 0.06
CA ASP A 168 -7.50 14.05 -1.11
C ASP A 168 -7.03 13.21 -2.32
N THR A 169 -5.72 12.98 -2.43
CA THR A 169 -5.16 12.08 -3.42
C THR A 169 -5.61 10.63 -3.18
N ALA A 170 -5.61 10.16 -1.93
CA ALA A 170 -6.09 8.82 -1.59
C ALA A 170 -7.57 8.63 -1.93
N ARG A 171 -8.38 9.68 -1.79
CA ARG A 171 -9.81 9.68 -2.19
C ARG A 171 -9.99 9.71 -3.70
N TYR A 172 -9.18 10.52 -4.39
CA TYR A 172 -9.29 10.73 -5.84
C TYR A 172 -8.81 9.53 -6.64
N VAL A 173 -7.67 8.95 -6.27
CA VAL A 173 -7.10 7.83 -7.01
C VAL A 173 -7.88 6.56 -6.68
N ASP A 174 -8.93 6.31 -7.46
CA ASP A 174 -9.67 5.07 -7.39
C ASP A 174 -8.89 3.92 -8.02
N GLN A 175 -8.92 2.79 -7.37
CA GLN A 175 -8.16 1.60 -7.74
C GLN A 175 -8.88 0.85 -8.85
N GLY A 176 -8.52 1.19 -10.09
CA GLY A 176 -8.87 0.39 -11.24
C GLY A 176 -10.36 0.09 -11.39
N GLY A 177 -11.20 1.11 -11.37
CA GLY A 177 -12.62 0.96 -11.70
C GLY A 177 -13.46 0.27 -10.63
N GLY A 178 -13.29 0.64 -9.35
CA GLY A 178 -14.19 0.21 -8.27
C GLY A 178 -13.87 -1.15 -7.64
N LYS A 179 -12.69 -1.72 -7.90
CA LYS A 179 -12.29 -3.01 -7.31
C LYS A 179 -11.94 -2.88 -5.82
N ARG A 180 -11.15 -1.89 -5.41
CA ARG A 180 -10.74 -1.66 -4.03
C ARG A 180 -10.21 -0.24 -3.85
N LYS A 181 -10.57 0.44 -2.74
CA LYS A 181 -10.00 1.77 -2.40
C LYS A 181 -8.57 1.67 -1.91
N GLY A 182 -7.74 2.69 -2.21
CA GLY A 182 -6.40 2.86 -1.69
C GLY A 182 -6.39 3.05 -0.19
N SER A 183 -5.31 2.61 0.44
CA SER A 183 -5.12 2.74 1.87
C SER A 183 -3.73 3.27 2.13
N PHE A 184 -3.63 4.47 2.71
CA PHE A 184 -2.36 5.10 3.07
C PHE A 184 -2.25 5.11 4.59
N ALA A 185 -1.28 4.38 5.12
CA ALA A 185 -0.89 4.43 6.51
C ALA A 185 0.31 5.37 6.65
N ILE A 186 0.13 6.43 7.42
CA ILE A 186 1.15 7.46 7.66
C ILE A 186 1.80 7.20 9.01
N TYR A 187 3.12 7.16 9.02
CA TYR A 187 3.93 6.91 10.21
C TYR A 187 4.71 8.17 10.60
N LEU A 188 4.60 8.55 11.87
CA LEU A 188 5.35 9.64 12.47
C LEU A 188 6.04 9.14 13.75
N GLU A 189 7.28 9.58 13.99
CA GLU A 189 7.94 9.36 15.27
C GLU A 189 7.45 10.37 16.32
N PRO A 190 7.28 9.95 17.60
CA PRO A 190 6.67 10.79 18.65
C PRO A 190 7.51 12.00 19.07
N TRP A 191 8.77 12.09 18.66
CA TRP A 191 9.63 13.25 18.93
C TRP A 191 9.39 14.44 17.97
N HIS A 192 8.61 14.25 16.91
CA HIS A 192 8.29 15.31 15.96
C HIS A 192 7.44 16.42 16.60
N ALA A 193 7.78 17.68 16.36
CA ALA A 193 7.12 18.81 17.00
C ALA A 193 5.61 18.89 16.71
N ASP A 194 5.15 18.44 15.53
CA ASP A 194 3.72 18.45 15.17
C ASP A 194 2.99 17.16 15.61
N VAL A 195 3.52 16.37 16.55
CA VAL A 195 2.92 15.08 16.92
C VAL A 195 1.49 15.22 17.49
N PHE A 196 1.21 16.27 18.24
CA PHE A 196 -0.12 16.48 18.82
C PHE A 196 -1.16 16.75 17.72
N GLU A 197 -0.85 17.60 16.75
CA GLU A 197 -1.70 17.87 15.60
C GLU A 197 -1.91 16.62 14.75
N PHE A 198 -0.85 15.80 14.60
CA PHE A 198 -0.93 14.51 13.91
C PHE A 198 -1.92 13.56 14.58
N LEU A 199 -1.90 13.44 15.89
CA LEU A 199 -2.82 12.58 16.66
C LEU A 199 -4.28 13.03 16.54
N GLU A 200 -4.52 14.28 16.20
CA GLU A 200 -5.85 14.87 16.06
C GLU A 200 -6.47 14.76 14.66
N LEU A 201 -5.69 14.34 13.65
CA LEU A 201 -6.11 14.34 12.25
C LEU A 201 -7.40 13.54 11.96
N LYS A 202 -7.70 12.53 12.77
CA LYS A 202 -8.91 11.68 12.64
C LYS A 202 -10.08 12.08 13.54
N LYS A 203 -9.96 13.10 14.37
CA LYS A 203 -11.05 13.52 15.24
C LYS A 203 -12.29 13.92 14.44
N ASN A 204 -13.46 13.56 14.94
CA ASN A 204 -14.77 13.85 14.31
C ASN A 204 -15.29 15.26 14.54
N HIS A 205 -14.57 16.06 15.30
CA HIS A 205 -14.91 17.44 15.65
C HIS A 205 -13.72 18.37 15.45
N GLY A 206 -13.95 19.68 15.55
CA GLY A 206 -12.96 20.72 15.33
C GLY A 206 -12.96 21.22 13.89
N LYS A 207 -11.96 22.04 13.57
CA LYS A 207 -11.84 22.66 12.24
C LYS A 207 -11.50 21.61 11.18
N GLU A 208 -12.28 21.58 10.09
CA GLU A 208 -12.12 20.60 9.01
C GLU A 208 -10.78 20.74 8.28
N GLU A 209 -10.25 21.96 8.18
CA GLU A 209 -8.92 22.19 7.62
C GLU A 209 -7.77 21.55 8.40
N MET A 210 -8.01 21.14 9.65
CA MET A 210 -7.06 20.43 10.51
C MET A 210 -7.31 18.92 10.55
N ARG A 211 -8.06 18.38 9.60
CA ARG A 211 -8.42 16.95 9.53
C ARG A 211 -8.01 16.31 8.21
N ALA A 212 -7.64 15.03 8.27
CA ALA A 212 -7.35 14.18 7.12
C ALA A 212 -7.80 12.75 7.44
N ARG A 213 -9.12 12.50 7.44
CA ARG A 213 -9.75 11.31 8.02
C ARG A 213 -9.66 10.05 7.18
N ASP A 214 -9.40 10.18 5.88
CA ASP A 214 -9.32 9.02 4.97
C ASP A 214 -7.96 8.32 5.03
N LEU A 215 -6.95 8.95 5.65
CA LEU A 215 -5.66 8.34 5.92
C LEU A 215 -5.70 7.51 7.21
N PHE A 216 -4.80 6.55 7.34
CA PHE A 216 -4.53 5.82 8.57
C PHE A 216 -3.25 6.37 9.21
N TYR A 217 -3.20 6.34 10.53
CA TYR A 217 -2.09 6.92 11.29
C TYR A 217 -1.52 5.93 12.28
N ALA A 218 -0.19 5.93 12.39
CA ALA A 218 0.54 5.17 13.38
C ALA A 218 1.75 5.97 13.88
N LEU A 219 2.14 5.75 15.13
CA LEU A 219 3.40 6.23 15.65
C LEU A 219 4.48 5.17 15.44
N TRP A 220 5.65 5.60 14.95
CA TRP A 220 6.84 4.79 14.95
C TRP A 220 7.62 5.09 16.23
N ILE A 221 7.46 4.21 17.23
CA ILE A 221 7.87 4.48 18.60
C ILE A 221 9.28 3.94 18.84
N PRO A 222 10.29 4.78 19.16
CA PRO A 222 11.62 4.33 19.54
C PRO A 222 11.63 3.73 20.96
N ASP A 223 12.55 2.80 21.21
CA ASP A 223 12.69 2.12 22.52
C ASP A 223 12.88 3.13 23.66
N LEU A 224 13.63 4.19 23.42
CA LEU A 224 13.85 5.26 24.41
C LEU A 224 12.52 5.89 24.88
N PHE A 225 11.56 6.08 23.96
CA PHE A 225 10.24 6.60 24.34
C PHE A 225 9.54 5.68 25.33
N MET A 226 9.58 4.37 25.08
CA MET A 226 8.98 3.38 25.99
C MET A 226 9.66 3.36 27.36
N LYS A 227 10.99 3.45 27.42
CA LYS A 227 11.76 3.59 28.67
C LYS A 227 11.32 4.85 29.45
N ARG A 228 11.18 6.00 28.75
CA ARG A 228 10.74 7.24 29.38
C ARG A 228 9.31 7.17 29.90
N VAL A 229 8.42 6.47 29.20
CA VAL A 229 7.04 6.24 29.68
C VAL A 229 7.05 5.37 30.93
N GLU A 230 7.84 4.30 30.97
CA GLU A 230 7.96 3.43 32.15
C GLU A 230 8.51 4.16 33.39
N GLU A 231 9.44 5.07 33.17
CA GLU A 231 10.08 5.88 34.21
C GLU A 231 9.30 7.15 34.58
N ASP A 232 8.13 7.41 33.99
CA ASP A 232 7.39 8.68 34.07
C ASP A 232 8.27 9.91 33.75
N GLY A 233 9.15 9.74 32.77
CA GLY A 233 10.16 10.72 32.38
C GLY A 233 9.67 11.75 31.37
N ASN A 234 10.46 12.77 31.14
CA ASN A 234 10.18 13.81 30.14
C ASN A 234 10.50 13.34 28.72
N TRP A 235 9.72 13.82 27.75
CA TRP A 235 9.93 13.61 26.34
C TRP A 235 10.00 14.95 25.60
N SER A 236 11.08 15.20 24.86
CA SER A 236 11.29 16.44 24.12
C SER A 236 10.82 16.30 22.68
N LEU A 237 10.27 17.39 22.12
CA LEU A 237 9.83 17.46 20.74
C LEU A 237 10.81 18.30 19.93
N PHE A 238 11.09 17.88 18.71
CA PHE A 238 12.05 18.54 17.81
C PHE A 238 11.45 18.76 16.43
N CYS A 239 11.86 19.84 15.77
CA CYS A 239 11.70 19.98 14.35
C CYS A 239 12.84 19.21 13.65
N PRO A 240 12.56 18.35 12.65
CA PRO A 240 13.60 17.61 11.94
C PRO A 240 14.68 18.51 11.31
N ASN A 241 14.29 19.72 10.90
CA ASN A 241 15.22 20.71 10.35
C ASN A 241 16.21 21.25 11.38
N GLU A 242 15.88 21.20 12.68
CA GLU A 242 16.70 21.66 13.80
C GLU A 242 17.45 20.52 14.48
N ALA A 243 16.97 19.29 14.31
CA ALA A 243 17.59 18.06 14.81
C ALA A 243 17.95 17.10 13.64
N PRO A 244 18.91 17.51 12.78
CA PRO A 244 19.26 16.71 11.61
C PRO A 244 19.83 15.35 11.99
N GLY A 245 19.41 14.31 11.26
CA GLY A 245 19.83 12.91 11.48
C GLY A 245 19.01 12.13 12.50
N LEU A 246 18.14 12.77 13.27
CA LEU A 246 17.30 12.07 14.26
C LEU A 246 16.30 11.11 13.56
N ALA A 247 15.78 11.51 12.41
CA ALA A 247 14.90 10.67 11.57
C ALA A 247 15.62 9.51 10.86
N ASP A 248 16.96 9.52 10.84
CA ASP A 248 17.78 8.57 10.08
C ASP A 248 18.50 7.54 10.97
N CYS A 249 18.22 7.54 12.27
CA CYS A 249 18.86 6.64 13.22
C CYS A 249 17.86 5.93 14.14
N TYR A 250 18.31 4.85 14.77
CA TYR A 250 17.52 4.04 15.70
C TYR A 250 18.42 3.39 16.77
N GLY A 251 17.80 2.82 17.80
CA GLY A 251 18.49 2.14 18.88
C GLY A 251 19.44 3.05 19.66
N ALA A 252 20.63 2.58 19.99
CA ALA A 252 21.62 3.31 20.80
C ALA A 252 22.06 4.64 20.14
N LYS A 253 22.17 4.65 18.80
CA LYS A 253 22.53 5.88 18.08
C LYS A 253 21.44 6.95 18.17
N PHE A 254 20.18 6.53 18.15
CA PHE A 254 19.05 7.44 18.38
C PHE A 254 19.08 7.99 19.81
N GLU A 255 19.30 7.14 20.81
CA GLU A 255 19.39 7.56 22.22
C GLU A 255 20.52 8.58 22.43
N GLU A 256 21.69 8.36 21.83
CA GLU A 256 22.83 9.28 21.88
C GLU A 256 22.52 10.64 21.25
N LEU A 257 21.84 10.64 20.10
CA LEU A 257 21.54 11.90 19.38
C LEU A 257 20.37 12.65 20.01
N TYR A 258 19.43 11.93 20.63
CA TYR A 258 18.26 12.51 21.27
C TYR A 258 18.56 13.18 22.61
N THR A 259 19.52 12.63 23.40
CA THR A 259 19.87 13.09 24.75
C THR A 259 20.96 14.15 24.75
#